data_a3cf59580a88ca1a7fcaf0e64c451b96
#
_entry.id   a3cf59580a88ca1a7fcaf0e64c451b96
#
_cell.length_a   1.000
_cell.length_b   1.000
_cell.length_c   1.000
_cell.angle_alpha   90.00
_cell.angle_beta   90.00
_cell.angle_gamma   90.00
#
_symmetry.space_group_name_H-M   'P 1'
#
loop_
_entity.id
_entity.type
_entity.pdbx_description
1 polymer ?
#
loop_
_entity_poly.entity_id
_entity_poly.type
_entity_poly.pdbx_seq_one_letter_code
_entity_poly.pdbx_strand_id
1 'polypeptide(L)'
;MDLTEPLKKGENMDEQNRWLSWAIEFQSLAQAGLTYGRDPYDRERYERIREISAEMVAHKSDIPAEKVKELFCSETGYQTPKVDTRAAIFNDGKILLVHESNGTWSLPGGWCDVDQSVAENTVKETFEEVGLRVTADRLIAVQDRNKHNKPIYAYGVVKIFVLCSVVDGEFVPNIETTETKYFGRDELPENLAGEKTSREQILMCFDANGSEHWETKFD
;
A
#
# COMPACT_ATOMS: atom_id res chain seq x y z
N MET A 1 -23.13 25.67 10.22
CA MET A 1 -22.74 24.31 9.84
C MET A 1 -23.16 23.43 11.00
N ASP A 2 -24.23 22.66 10.83
CA ASP A 2 -24.86 21.90 11.91
C ASP A 2 -24.01 20.64 12.20
N LEU A 3 -23.44 20.57 13.38
CA LEU A 3 -22.57 19.47 13.82
C LEU A 3 -23.36 18.26 14.35
N THR A 4 -24.69 18.24 14.16
CA THR A 4 -25.57 17.20 14.71
C THR A 4 -26.00 16.13 13.70
N GLU A 5 -25.58 16.18 12.44
CA GLU A 5 -25.82 15.07 11.52
C GLU A 5 -24.90 13.90 11.87
N PRO A 6 -25.46 12.71 12.19
CA PRO A 6 -24.64 11.52 12.40
C PRO A 6 -23.99 11.17 11.06
N LEU A 7 -22.65 11.00 11.08
CA LEU A 7 -21.88 10.47 9.97
C LEU A 7 -22.61 9.25 9.40
N LYS A 8 -22.98 9.30 8.12
CA LYS A 8 -23.62 8.19 7.42
C LYS A 8 -22.77 6.95 7.65
N LYS A 9 -23.39 5.92 8.21
CA LYS A 9 -22.80 4.59 8.38
C LYS A 9 -22.31 4.10 7.02
N GLY A 10 -21.05 4.30 6.73
CA GLY A 10 -20.31 3.57 5.70
C GLY A 10 -20.18 2.13 6.15
N GLU A 11 -20.42 1.25 5.23
CA GLU A 11 -20.42 -0.20 5.25
C GLU A 11 -19.44 -0.83 6.26
N ASN A 12 -19.96 -1.80 7.01
CA ASN A 12 -19.31 -2.80 7.89
C ASN A 12 -17.78 -2.79 7.93
N MET A 13 -17.17 -1.79 8.52
CA MET A 13 -15.86 -1.95 9.13
C MET A 13 -16.04 -2.92 10.29
N ASP A 14 -15.36 -4.06 10.21
CA ASP A 14 -15.30 -5.06 11.24
C ASP A 14 -15.08 -4.35 12.60
N GLU A 15 -16.01 -4.54 13.55
CA GLU A 15 -15.94 -3.89 14.88
C GLU A 15 -14.58 -4.12 15.56
N GLN A 16 -13.91 -5.22 15.24
CA GLN A 16 -12.57 -5.54 15.73
C GLN A 16 -11.50 -4.53 15.32
N ASN A 17 -11.68 -3.82 14.22
CA ASN A 17 -10.68 -2.87 13.71
C ASN A 17 -11.04 -1.40 13.95
N ARG A 18 -12.21 -1.11 14.52
CA ARG A 18 -12.66 0.27 14.75
C ARG A 18 -11.72 1.07 15.66
N TRP A 19 -11.18 0.42 16.69
CA TRP A 19 -10.21 1.04 17.58
C TRP A 19 -8.92 1.47 16.87
N LEU A 20 -8.47 0.70 15.86
CA LEU A 20 -7.29 1.04 15.05
C LEU A 20 -7.58 2.27 14.17
N SER A 21 -8.77 2.35 13.58
CA SER A 21 -9.19 3.54 12.84
C SER A 21 -9.19 4.79 13.71
N TRP A 22 -9.67 4.69 14.95
CA TRP A 22 -9.61 5.79 15.91
C TRP A 22 -8.17 6.16 16.29
N ALA A 23 -7.30 5.18 16.52
CA ALA A 23 -5.89 5.46 16.81
C ALA A 23 -5.21 6.19 15.64
N ILE A 24 -5.47 5.77 14.40
CA ILE A 24 -4.96 6.43 13.19
C ILE A 24 -5.47 7.88 13.10
N GLU A 25 -6.75 8.10 13.33
CA GLU A 25 -7.36 9.43 13.31
C GLU A 25 -6.77 10.34 14.38
N PHE A 26 -6.66 9.87 15.64
CA PHE A 26 -6.01 10.62 16.72
C PHE A 26 -4.56 10.98 16.42
N GLN A 27 -3.79 10.05 15.85
CA GLN A 27 -2.41 10.33 15.42
C GLN A 27 -2.38 11.43 14.35
N SER A 28 -3.23 11.36 13.34
CA SER A 28 -3.29 12.34 12.25
C SER A 28 -3.66 13.74 12.78
N LEU A 29 -4.68 13.83 13.65
CA LEU A 29 -5.09 15.08 14.28
C LEU A 29 -3.99 15.68 15.16
N ALA A 30 -3.34 14.83 15.97
CA ALA A 30 -2.23 15.26 16.82
C ALA A 30 -1.04 15.74 16.01
N GLN A 31 -0.68 15.04 14.94
CA GLN A 31 0.41 15.40 14.03
C GLN A 31 0.14 16.76 13.34
N ALA A 32 -1.07 16.99 12.87
CA ALA A 32 -1.47 18.27 12.29
C ALA A 32 -1.40 19.40 13.36
N GLY A 33 -1.89 19.14 14.57
CA GLY A 33 -1.83 20.09 15.68
C GLY A 33 -0.39 20.43 16.09
N LEU A 34 0.51 19.47 16.15
CA LEU A 34 1.94 19.66 16.43
C LEU A 34 2.65 20.45 15.33
N THR A 35 2.22 20.30 14.09
CA THR A 35 2.81 21.00 12.95
C THR A 35 2.38 22.46 12.86
N TYR A 36 1.09 22.73 13.03
CA TYR A 36 0.50 24.05 12.80
C TYR A 36 0.15 24.82 14.08
N GLY A 37 0.00 24.12 15.21
CA GLY A 37 -0.30 24.72 16.50
C GLY A 37 0.87 25.53 17.02
N ARG A 38 0.56 26.76 17.52
CA ARG A 38 1.56 27.71 18.04
C ARG A 38 1.51 27.82 19.57
N ASP A 39 0.37 27.52 20.15
CA ASP A 39 0.21 27.57 21.60
C ASP A 39 0.95 26.42 22.28
N PRO A 40 1.81 26.67 23.29
CA PRO A 40 2.60 25.61 23.92
C PRO A 40 1.74 24.60 24.70
N TYR A 41 0.62 25.07 25.29
CA TYR A 41 -0.30 24.16 26.00
C TYR A 41 -1.08 23.26 25.07
N ASP A 42 -1.44 23.75 23.87
CA ASP A 42 -2.06 22.92 22.86
C ASP A 42 -1.08 21.89 22.29
N ARG A 43 0.19 22.27 22.10
CA ARG A 43 1.25 21.36 21.67
C ARG A 43 1.45 20.21 22.66
N GLU A 44 1.48 20.50 23.98
CA GLU A 44 1.55 19.48 25.03
C GLU A 44 0.35 18.52 24.96
N ARG A 45 -0.85 19.03 24.72
CA ARG A 45 -2.06 18.20 24.53
C ARG A 45 -1.96 17.30 23.30
N TYR A 46 -1.48 17.84 22.18
CA TYR A 46 -1.28 17.05 20.96
C TYR A 46 -0.19 15.98 21.12
N GLU A 47 0.90 16.30 21.83
CA GLU A 47 1.90 15.28 22.19
C GLU A 47 1.27 14.14 22.99
N ARG A 48 0.45 14.47 23.98
CA ARG A 48 -0.24 13.45 24.79
C ARG A 48 -1.25 12.63 23.97
N ILE A 49 -2.01 13.25 23.04
CA ILE A 49 -2.93 12.53 22.15
C ILE A 49 -2.15 11.55 21.25
N ARG A 50 -1.00 11.96 20.74
CA ARG A 50 -0.12 11.11 19.92
C ARG A 50 0.41 9.91 20.72
N GLU A 51 0.81 10.12 21.97
CA GLU A 51 1.24 9.05 22.86
C GLU A 51 0.10 8.04 23.12
N ILE A 52 -1.10 8.53 23.44
CA ILE A 52 -2.27 7.67 23.66
C ILE A 52 -2.56 6.84 22.41
N SER A 53 -2.49 7.44 21.21
CA SER A 53 -2.67 6.71 19.96
C SER A 53 -1.67 5.56 19.81
N ALA A 54 -0.40 5.81 20.11
CA ALA A 54 0.64 4.78 20.07
C ALA A 54 0.41 3.69 21.14
N GLU A 55 0.02 4.08 22.35
CA GLU A 55 -0.35 3.15 23.44
C GLU A 55 -1.54 2.25 23.03
N MET A 56 -2.56 2.82 22.36
CA MET A 56 -3.71 2.05 21.84
C MET A 56 -3.27 0.97 20.84
N VAL A 57 -2.39 1.31 19.90
CA VAL A 57 -1.85 0.36 18.93
C VAL A 57 -1.00 -0.70 19.62
N ALA A 58 -0.10 -0.30 20.53
CA ALA A 58 0.76 -1.22 21.28
C ALA A 58 -0.05 -2.20 22.15
N HIS A 59 -1.14 -1.75 22.78
CA HIS A 59 -1.98 -2.57 23.65
C HIS A 59 -2.70 -3.72 22.88
N LYS A 60 -2.92 -3.55 21.59
CA LYS A 60 -3.62 -4.51 20.73
C LYS A 60 -2.71 -5.27 19.77
N SER A 61 -1.44 -4.89 19.72
CA SER A 61 -0.39 -5.56 18.96
C SER A 61 0.67 -6.06 19.94
N ASP A 62 1.38 -7.11 19.62
CA ASP A 62 2.52 -7.58 20.40
C ASP A 62 3.78 -6.72 20.18
N ILE A 63 3.59 -5.45 19.76
CA ILE A 63 4.67 -4.52 19.45
C ILE A 63 4.85 -3.57 20.64
N PRO A 64 6.08 -3.40 21.18
CA PRO A 64 6.36 -2.42 22.24
C PRO A 64 5.97 -0.99 21.84
N ALA A 65 5.42 -0.21 22.77
CA ALA A 65 4.94 1.16 22.52
C ALA A 65 6.00 2.08 21.88
N GLU A 66 7.27 1.95 22.25
CA GLU A 66 8.37 2.71 21.66
C GLU A 66 8.55 2.36 20.17
N LYS A 67 8.43 1.08 19.82
CA LYS A 67 8.50 0.65 18.43
C LYS A 67 7.29 1.11 17.62
N VAL A 68 6.12 1.14 18.23
CA VAL A 68 4.92 1.73 17.60
C VAL A 68 5.12 3.21 17.35
N LYS A 69 5.69 3.97 18.30
CA LYS A 69 6.01 5.39 18.12
C LYS A 69 6.98 5.60 16.95
N GLU A 70 8.03 4.81 16.84
CA GLU A 70 8.98 4.88 15.73
C GLU A 70 8.31 4.63 14.35
N LEU A 71 7.40 3.67 14.28
CA LEU A 71 6.76 3.28 13.03
C LEU A 71 5.54 4.14 12.67
N PHE A 72 4.80 4.59 13.69
CA PHE A 72 3.48 5.21 13.57
C PHE A 72 3.52 6.74 13.72
N CYS A 73 4.48 7.27 14.48
CA CYS A 73 4.60 8.68 14.82
C CYS A 73 5.90 9.31 14.28
N SER A 74 6.57 8.68 13.31
CA SER A 74 7.90 9.09 12.85
C SER A 74 7.89 10.28 11.89
N GLU A 75 6.75 10.64 11.34
CA GLU A 75 6.66 11.74 10.36
C GLU A 75 6.60 13.10 11.06
N THR A 76 7.22 14.10 10.41
CA THR A 76 7.08 15.50 10.73
C THR A 76 6.27 16.20 9.64
N GLY A 77 5.48 17.22 10.00
CA GLY A 77 4.60 17.87 9.05
C GLY A 77 3.20 17.25 8.97
N TYR A 78 2.48 17.52 7.90
CA TYR A 78 1.17 16.92 7.66
C TYR A 78 1.35 15.46 7.22
N GLN A 79 0.73 14.54 7.92
CA GLN A 79 0.83 13.11 7.61
C GLN A 79 0.06 12.80 6.32
N THR A 80 0.74 12.15 5.37
CA THR A 80 0.15 11.73 4.09
C THR A 80 0.29 10.22 3.90
N PRO A 81 -0.55 9.58 3.08
CA PRO A 81 -0.34 8.18 2.71
C PRO A 81 1.00 8.00 1.97
N LYS A 82 1.67 6.89 2.25
CA LYS A 82 2.79 6.42 1.42
C LYS A 82 2.26 5.92 0.07
N VAL A 83 3.10 5.98 -0.95
CA VAL A 83 2.78 5.47 -2.29
C VAL A 83 3.52 4.16 -2.53
N ASP A 84 2.80 3.15 -3.02
CA ASP A 84 3.31 1.84 -3.40
C ASP A 84 2.91 1.56 -4.85
N THR A 85 3.86 1.18 -5.71
CA THR A 85 3.61 0.91 -7.13
C THR A 85 3.71 -0.58 -7.42
N ARG A 86 2.82 -1.11 -8.28
CA ARG A 86 2.80 -2.52 -8.70
C ARG A 86 2.72 -2.61 -10.21
N ALA A 87 3.67 -3.34 -10.81
CA ALA A 87 3.70 -3.58 -12.24
C ALA A 87 2.89 -4.84 -12.61
N ALA A 88 1.95 -4.69 -13.55
CA ALA A 88 1.25 -5.80 -14.18
C ALA A 88 1.91 -6.07 -15.55
N ILE A 89 2.67 -7.16 -15.63
CA ILE A 89 3.45 -7.54 -16.82
C ILE A 89 2.88 -8.83 -17.38
N PHE A 90 2.57 -8.85 -18.66
CA PHE A 90 1.96 -10.00 -19.30
C PHE A 90 2.84 -10.57 -20.43
N ASN A 91 2.81 -11.90 -20.55
CA ASN A 91 3.33 -12.63 -21.70
C ASN A 91 2.39 -13.80 -22.03
N ASP A 92 1.96 -13.93 -23.27
CA ASP A 92 1.03 -14.96 -23.74
C ASP A 92 -0.22 -15.13 -22.85
N GLY A 93 -0.80 -14.01 -22.41
CA GLY A 93 -2.00 -13.98 -21.57
C GLY A 93 -1.77 -14.41 -20.12
N LYS A 94 -0.53 -14.60 -19.68
CA LYS A 94 -0.13 -14.93 -18.31
C LYS A 94 0.52 -13.71 -17.65
N ILE A 95 0.27 -13.52 -16.33
CA ILE A 95 0.83 -12.43 -15.54
C ILE A 95 2.12 -12.86 -14.83
N LEU A 96 3.11 -11.99 -14.81
CA LEU A 96 4.36 -12.19 -14.08
C LEU A 96 4.16 -11.95 -12.59
N LEU A 97 4.56 -12.91 -11.76
CA LEU A 97 4.69 -12.74 -10.33
C LEU A 97 6.15 -13.00 -9.90
N VAL A 98 6.54 -12.37 -8.81
CA VAL A 98 7.82 -12.56 -8.13
C VAL A 98 7.62 -13.44 -6.90
N HIS A 99 8.55 -14.38 -6.67
CA HIS A 99 8.60 -15.19 -5.47
C HIS A 99 9.56 -14.54 -4.47
N GLU A 100 9.00 -14.07 -3.39
CA GLU A 100 9.75 -13.37 -2.34
C GLU A 100 10.55 -14.35 -1.45
N SER A 101 11.54 -13.84 -0.75
CA SER A 101 12.38 -14.66 0.16
C SER A 101 11.59 -15.29 1.33
N ASN A 102 10.41 -14.75 1.66
CA ASN A 102 9.49 -15.30 2.66
C ASN A 102 8.61 -16.46 2.13
N GLY A 103 8.74 -16.81 0.85
CA GLY A 103 8.02 -17.91 0.21
C GLY A 103 6.64 -17.54 -0.35
N THR A 104 6.31 -16.26 -0.48
CA THR A 104 5.04 -15.80 -1.05
C THR A 104 5.21 -15.19 -2.43
N TRP A 105 4.11 -15.10 -3.20
CA TRP A 105 4.08 -14.51 -4.53
C TRP A 105 3.36 -13.16 -4.54
N SER A 106 3.91 -12.19 -5.26
CA SER A 106 3.29 -10.88 -5.45
C SER A 106 3.53 -10.32 -6.86
N LEU A 107 2.84 -9.23 -7.20
CA LEU A 107 3.24 -8.41 -8.34
C LEU A 107 4.56 -7.69 -8.01
N PRO A 108 5.49 -7.58 -8.99
CA PRO A 108 6.70 -6.77 -8.79
C PRO A 108 6.37 -5.31 -8.49
N GLY A 109 7.18 -4.69 -7.64
CA GLY A 109 7.01 -3.31 -7.22
C GLY A 109 7.12 -3.09 -5.72
N GLY A 110 7.26 -1.84 -5.32
CA GLY A 110 7.53 -1.44 -3.95
C GLY A 110 7.15 0.00 -3.64
N TRP A 111 7.76 0.54 -2.60
CA TRP A 111 7.58 1.92 -2.19
C TRP A 111 8.06 2.89 -3.25
N CYS A 112 7.26 3.91 -3.52
CA CYS A 112 7.67 4.97 -4.44
C CYS A 112 8.68 5.89 -3.74
N ASP A 113 9.87 6.00 -4.32
CA ASP A 113 10.89 6.92 -3.84
C ASP A 113 10.44 8.39 -4.00
N VAL A 114 10.90 9.23 -3.09
CA VAL A 114 10.45 10.63 -2.98
C VAL A 114 10.79 11.48 -4.22
N ASP A 115 11.79 11.08 -4.98
CA ASP A 115 12.30 11.75 -6.19
C ASP A 115 11.87 11.05 -7.49
N GLN A 116 11.00 10.02 -7.38
CA GLN A 116 10.49 9.27 -8.53
C GLN A 116 9.01 9.58 -8.79
N SER A 117 8.65 9.69 -10.04
CA SER A 117 7.26 9.59 -10.45
C SER A 117 6.76 8.15 -10.35
N VAL A 118 5.45 7.96 -10.34
CA VAL A 118 4.83 6.61 -10.33
C VAL A 118 5.33 5.74 -11.48
N ALA A 119 5.49 6.30 -12.68
CA ALA A 119 5.97 5.56 -13.84
C ALA A 119 7.45 5.18 -13.68
N GLU A 120 8.30 6.12 -13.29
CA GLU A 120 9.73 5.88 -13.07
C GLU A 120 9.95 4.84 -11.96
N ASN A 121 9.26 4.96 -10.84
CA ASN A 121 9.36 3.99 -9.76
C ASN A 121 8.90 2.60 -10.19
N THR A 122 7.81 2.49 -10.94
CA THR A 122 7.34 1.19 -11.45
C THR A 122 8.38 0.52 -12.35
N VAL A 123 9.01 1.28 -13.23
CA VAL A 123 10.08 0.79 -14.11
C VAL A 123 11.32 0.39 -13.31
N LYS A 124 11.74 1.22 -12.35
CA LYS A 124 12.89 0.99 -11.46
C LYS A 124 12.69 -0.29 -10.63
N GLU A 125 11.60 -0.39 -9.88
CA GLU A 125 11.30 -1.55 -9.04
C GLU A 125 11.23 -2.84 -9.87
N THR A 126 10.61 -2.80 -11.05
CA THR A 126 10.58 -3.94 -11.96
C THR A 126 11.99 -4.37 -12.38
N PHE A 127 12.88 -3.42 -12.67
CA PHE A 127 14.25 -3.75 -13.03
C PHE A 127 15.03 -4.32 -11.84
N GLU A 128 14.89 -3.75 -10.65
CA GLU A 128 15.60 -4.19 -9.44
C GLU A 128 15.14 -5.59 -8.98
N GLU A 129 13.84 -5.87 -8.99
CA GLU A 129 13.29 -7.15 -8.55
C GLU A 129 13.36 -8.26 -9.61
N VAL A 130 13.17 -7.89 -10.88
CA VAL A 130 12.95 -8.87 -11.97
C VAL A 130 14.04 -8.87 -13.03
N GLY A 131 14.86 -7.80 -13.12
CA GLY A 131 15.86 -7.63 -14.19
C GLY A 131 15.27 -7.28 -15.56
N LEU A 132 13.97 -7.04 -15.65
CA LEU A 132 13.29 -6.65 -16.88
C LEU A 132 13.24 -5.14 -17.04
N ARG A 133 13.61 -4.64 -18.22
CA ARG A 133 13.30 -3.26 -18.62
C ARG A 133 11.91 -3.21 -19.21
N VAL A 134 11.08 -2.34 -18.67
CA VAL A 134 9.68 -2.20 -19.07
C VAL A 134 9.33 -0.76 -19.40
N THR A 135 8.25 -0.56 -20.13
CA THR A 135 7.56 0.73 -20.23
C THR A 135 6.33 0.71 -19.32
N ALA A 136 6.03 1.83 -18.68
CA ALA A 136 4.81 2.04 -17.93
C ALA A 136 3.74 2.59 -18.89
N ASP A 137 2.81 1.75 -19.31
CA ASP A 137 1.95 2.04 -20.46
C ASP A 137 0.61 2.65 -20.06
N ARG A 138 0.00 2.12 -18.98
CA ARG A 138 -1.36 2.51 -18.59
C ARG A 138 -1.59 2.31 -17.10
N LEU A 139 -2.29 3.26 -16.51
CA LEU A 139 -2.75 3.16 -15.14
C LEU A 139 -3.95 2.20 -15.05
N ILE A 140 -3.84 1.16 -14.23
CA ILE A 140 -4.91 0.17 -14.00
C ILE A 140 -5.81 0.64 -12.86
N ALA A 141 -5.21 0.94 -11.71
CA ALA A 141 -5.97 1.35 -10.52
C ALA A 141 -5.14 2.20 -9.56
N VAL A 142 -5.85 2.99 -8.76
CA VAL A 142 -5.36 3.70 -7.57
C VAL A 142 -6.24 3.29 -6.40
N GLN A 143 -5.69 2.62 -5.39
CA GLN A 143 -6.47 2.00 -4.32
C GLN A 143 -5.92 2.35 -2.94
N ASP A 144 -6.82 2.56 -1.97
CA ASP A 144 -6.47 2.53 -0.56
C ASP A 144 -6.14 1.09 -0.15
N ARG A 145 -4.89 0.83 0.21
CA ARG A 145 -4.43 -0.50 0.63
C ARG A 145 -5.34 -1.11 1.70
N ASN A 146 -5.76 -0.34 2.68
CA ASN A 146 -6.50 -0.86 3.82
C ASN A 146 -7.92 -1.31 3.48
N LYS A 147 -8.48 -0.88 2.34
CA LYS A 147 -9.75 -1.38 1.81
C LYS A 147 -9.62 -2.74 1.10
N HIS A 148 -8.45 -3.03 0.52
CA HIS A 148 -8.26 -4.18 -0.39
C HIS A 148 -7.29 -5.25 0.14
N ASN A 149 -6.43 -4.92 1.10
CA ASN A 149 -5.41 -5.82 1.61
C ASN A 149 -5.51 -6.01 3.13
N LYS A 150 -5.09 -7.17 3.62
CA LYS A 150 -5.03 -7.51 5.04
C LYS A 150 -3.61 -7.95 5.43
N PRO A 151 -3.18 -7.73 6.69
CA PRO A 151 -3.87 -7.01 7.76
C PRO A 151 -3.96 -5.51 7.48
N ILE A 152 -4.83 -4.79 8.21
CA ILE A 152 -4.90 -3.32 8.12
C ILE A 152 -3.61 -2.73 8.71
N TYR A 153 -3.01 -1.77 7.98
CA TYR A 153 -1.86 -1.03 8.47
C TYR A 153 -2.28 0.18 9.28
N ALA A 154 -1.47 0.56 10.28
CA ALA A 154 -1.69 1.75 11.09
C ALA A 154 -1.41 3.07 10.35
N TYR A 155 -0.98 3.02 9.11
CA TYR A 155 -0.73 4.19 8.26
C TYR A 155 -1.37 3.98 6.88
N GLY A 156 -1.69 5.09 6.21
CA GLY A 156 -2.27 5.06 4.88
C GLY A 156 -1.24 4.66 3.82
N VAL A 157 -1.70 3.88 2.84
CA VAL A 157 -0.91 3.54 1.65
C VAL A 157 -1.82 3.62 0.43
N VAL A 158 -1.41 4.43 -0.53
CA VAL A 158 -2.02 4.45 -1.86
C VAL A 158 -1.27 3.46 -2.75
N LYS A 159 -1.96 2.40 -3.18
CA LYS A 159 -1.42 1.41 -4.12
C LYS A 159 -1.80 1.79 -5.54
N ILE A 160 -0.79 1.80 -6.39
CA ILE A 160 -0.96 2.17 -7.80
C ILE A 160 -0.54 1.00 -8.67
N PHE A 161 -1.48 0.50 -9.48
CA PHE A 161 -1.25 -0.62 -10.40
C PHE A 161 -1.06 -0.10 -11.81
N VAL A 162 0.04 -0.49 -12.44
CA VAL A 162 0.45 -0.01 -13.76
C VAL A 162 0.60 -1.19 -14.72
N LEU A 163 -0.06 -1.15 -15.87
CA LEU A 163 0.19 -2.08 -16.97
C LEU A 163 1.52 -1.74 -17.61
N CYS A 164 2.37 -2.75 -17.79
CA CYS A 164 3.72 -2.58 -18.32
C CYS A 164 3.99 -3.55 -19.48
N SER A 165 4.72 -3.08 -20.48
CA SER A 165 5.25 -3.89 -21.57
C SER A 165 6.75 -4.12 -21.44
N VAL A 166 7.21 -5.36 -21.66
CA VAL A 166 8.63 -5.69 -21.61
C VAL A 166 9.33 -5.16 -22.85
N VAL A 167 10.44 -4.46 -22.64
CA VAL A 167 11.34 -4.00 -23.69
C VAL A 167 12.44 -5.03 -23.93
N ASP A 168 13.13 -5.41 -22.86
CA ASP A 168 14.19 -6.42 -22.83
C ASP A 168 14.55 -6.83 -21.40
N GLY A 169 15.59 -7.65 -21.25
CA GLY A 169 16.12 -8.10 -19.96
C GLY A 169 15.81 -9.55 -19.69
N GLU A 170 16.40 -10.05 -18.63
CA GLU A 170 16.19 -11.41 -18.12
C GLU A 170 16.27 -11.41 -16.60
N PHE A 171 15.55 -12.32 -15.98
CA PHE A 171 15.54 -12.46 -14.51
C PHE A 171 16.87 -13.00 -14.00
N VAL A 172 17.39 -12.33 -12.97
CA VAL A 172 18.52 -12.80 -12.17
C VAL A 172 18.10 -12.80 -10.69
N PRO A 173 18.16 -13.95 -9.99
CA PRO A 173 17.83 -14.01 -8.57
C PRO A 173 18.62 -13.00 -7.76
N ASN A 174 17.96 -12.37 -6.79
CA ASN A 174 18.56 -11.38 -5.88
C ASN A 174 18.14 -11.64 -4.43
N ILE A 175 18.46 -10.72 -3.51
CA ILE A 175 18.19 -10.90 -2.07
C ILE A 175 16.67 -10.90 -1.77
N GLU A 176 15.87 -10.17 -2.54
CA GLU A 176 14.44 -10.00 -2.32
C GLU A 176 13.61 -11.00 -3.13
N THR A 177 14.01 -11.25 -4.38
CA THR A 177 13.32 -12.11 -5.33
C THR A 177 14.14 -13.34 -5.68
N THR A 178 13.60 -14.50 -5.33
CA THR A 178 14.27 -15.81 -5.54
C THR A 178 13.89 -16.45 -6.86
N GLU A 179 12.70 -16.20 -7.39
CA GLU A 179 12.13 -16.76 -8.61
C GLU A 179 11.13 -15.79 -9.25
N THR A 180 10.98 -15.86 -10.55
CA THR A 180 9.87 -15.23 -11.28
C THR A 180 9.15 -16.26 -12.13
N LYS A 181 7.82 -16.11 -12.24
CA LYS A 181 7.02 -17.03 -13.05
C LYS A 181 5.76 -16.35 -13.60
N TYR A 182 5.41 -16.73 -14.82
CA TYR A 182 4.16 -16.32 -15.44
C TYR A 182 3.03 -17.30 -15.09
N PHE A 183 1.91 -16.77 -14.58
CA PHE A 183 0.74 -17.53 -14.16
C PHE A 183 -0.47 -17.19 -15.01
N GLY A 184 -1.22 -18.20 -15.43
CA GLY A 184 -2.54 -18.02 -16.01
C GLY A 184 -3.56 -17.54 -14.98
N ARG A 185 -4.66 -16.95 -15.46
CA ARG A 185 -5.74 -16.40 -14.60
C ARG A 185 -6.26 -17.43 -13.57
N ASP A 186 -6.43 -18.68 -13.99
CA ASP A 186 -6.95 -19.77 -13.15
C ASP A 186 -5.83 -20.59 -12.48
N GLU A 187 -4.57 -20.24 -12.73
CA GLU A 187 -3.37 -20.94 -12.22
C GLU A 187 -2.64 -20.16 -11.12
N LEU A 188 -3.26 -19.09 -10.59
CA LEU A 188 -2.64 -18.25 -9.57
C LEU A 188 -2.31 -19.07 -8.30
N PRO A 189 -1.11 -18.89 -7.71
CA PRO A 189 -0.69 -19.62 -6.53
C PRO A 189 -1.58 -19.31 -5.32
N GLU A 190 -1.68 -20.26 -4.39
CA GLU A 190 -2.46 -20.07 -3.16
C GLU A 190 -1.72 -19.17 -2.15
N ASN A 191 -0.37 -19.25 -2.13
CA ASN A 191 0.51 -18.50 -1.21
C ASN A 191 0.84 -17.09 -1.72
N LEU A 192 -0.18 -16.31 -2.07
CA LEU A 192 -0.01 -14.91 -2.42
C LEU A 192 0.34 -14.08 -1.18
N ALA A 193 1.21 -13.06 -1.35
CA ALA A 193 1.48 -12.02 -0.37
C ALA A 193 0.28 -11.06 -0.27
N GLY A 194 -0.82 -11.50 0.36
CA GLY A 194 -2.09 -10.78 0.40
C GLY A 194 -2.00 -9.37 0.99
N GLU A 195 -1.00 -9.10 1.84
CA GLU A 195 -0.70 -7.78 2.36
C GLU A 195 -0.10 -6.84 1.29
N LYS A 196 0.56 -7.39 0.26
CA LYS A 196 1.14 -6.66 -0.87
C LYS A 196 0.21 -6.66 -2.08
N THR A 197 -0.29 -7.84 -2.46
CA THR A 197 -1.15 -8.00 -3.64
C THR A 197 -2.18 -9.08 -3.38
N SER A 198 -3.47 -8.74 -3.39
CA SER A 198 -4.55 -9.71 -3.25
C SER A 198 -4.86 -10.41 -4.58
N ARG A 199 -5.53 -11.57 -4.51
CA ARG A 199 -6.00 -12.29 -5.70
C ARG A 199 -6.91 -11.41 -6.57
N GLU A 200 -7.80 -10.64 -5.95
CA GLU A 200 -8.73 -9.74 -6.61
C GLU A 200 -7.99 -8.64 -7.39
N GLN A 201 -6.90 -8.12 -6.82
CA GLN A 201 -6.04 -7.13 -7.47
C GLN A 201 -5.33 -7.72 -8.70
N ILE A 202 -4.86 -8.96 -8.62
CA ILE A 202 -4.27 -9.65 -9.79
C ILE A 202 -5.34 -9.89 -10.86
N LEU A 203 -6.54 -10.35 -10.48
CA LEU A 203 -7.64 -10.57 -11.44
C LEU A 203 -8.05 -9.25 -12.12
N MET A 204 -8.07 -8.14 -11.40
CA MET A 204 -8.29 -6.81 -11.96
C MET A 204 -7.22 -6.46 -13.03
N CYS A 205 -5.95 -6.83 -12.80
CA CYS A 205 -4.89 -6.63 -13.80
C CYS A 205 -5.15 -7.46 -15.07
N PHE A 206 -5.64 -8.69 -14.96
CA PHE A 206 -6.07 -9.49 -16.11
C PHE A 206 -7.20 -8.83 -16.90
N ASP A 207 -8.21 -8.31 -16.18
CA ASP A 207 -9.34 -7.63 -16.82
C ASP A 207 -8.86 -6.38 -17.58
N ALA A 208 -7.94 -5.61 -16.97
CA ALA A 208 -7.35 -4.44 -17.59
C ALA A 208 -6.52 -4.79 -18.84
N ASN A 209 -5.74 -5.87 -18.79
CA ASN A 209 -4.94 -6.32 -19.94
C ASN A 209 -5.81 -6.83 -21.10
N GLY A 210 -6.93 -7.49 -20.78
CA GLY A 210 -7.88 -8.00 -21.78
C GLY A 210 -8.80 -6.93 -22.38
N SER A 211 -8.79 -5.71 -21.85
CA SER A 211 -9.69 -4.63 -22.29
C SER A 211 -9.00 -3.64 -23.23
N GLU A 212 -9.56 -3.42 -24.40
CA GLU A 212 -9.11 -2.38 -25.32
C GLU A 212 -9.35 -0.98 -24.74
N HIS A 213 -10.46 -0.80 -24.02
CA HIS A 213 -10.84 0.44 -23.34
C HIS A 213 -10.99 0.17 -21.85
N TRP A 214 -9.92 0.42 -21.08
CA TRP A 214 -9.91 0.29 -19.64
C TRP A 214 -10.13 1.64 -18.96
N GLU A 215 -11.14 1.72 -18.13
CA GLU A 215 -11.34 2.85 -17.25
C GLU A 215 -10.60 2.59 -15.94
N THR A 216 -9.66 3.49 -15.59
CA THR A 216 -8.85 3.36 -14.36
C THR A 216 -9.75 3.29 -13.13
N LYS A 217 -9.62 2.25 -12.32
CA LYS A 217 -10.37 2.09 -11.07
C LYS A 217 -9.72 2.84 -9.94
N PHE A 218 -10.52 3.51 -9.14
CA PHE A 218 -10.04 4.17 -7.92
C PHE A 218 -11.14 4.18 -6.84
N ASP A 219 -10.77 4.32 -5.55
CA ASP A 219 -11.65 4.36 -4.38
C ASP A 219 -11.32 5.54 -3.43
#